data_f53de06207e79989c5867a49e5538f37
#
_entry.id   f53de06207e79989c5867a49e5538f37
#
_cell.length_a   1.000
_cell.length_b   1.000
_cell.length_c   1.000
_cell.angle_alpha   90.00
_cell.angle_beta   90.00
_cell.angle_gamma   90.00
#
_symmetry.space_group_name_H-M   'P 1'
#
loop_
_entity.id
_entity.type
_entity.pdbx_description
1 polymer ?
#
loop_
_entity_poly.entity_id
_entity_poly.type
_entity_poly.pdbx_seq_one_letter_code
_entity_poly.pdbx_strand_id
1 'polypeptide(L)'
;MKITGTFLDEISHDIPHQNWGRKEWDQDFAAMKSIGIDTVILIRCGHRRFITYPSKFLMKHEDCYCPPVDLVDLFLELAEKYGMTFYFGLYDSGKYWHDHKYEREMEISRAVAEEVWSCYGNRRAFGGWYLNLEVSRSSKGIIGLYRDLGNFVKSISGSIPTMISPYINGIKQPDPWSTTMLCD
;
A
#
# COMPACT_ATOMS: atom_id res chain seq x y z
N MET A 1 9.09 -22.93 6.99
CA MET A 1 8.75 -21.50 7.08
C MET A 1 7.25 -21.39 6.84
N LYS A 2 6.50 -20.69 7.66
CA LYS A 2 5.06 -20.48 7.50
C LYS A 2 4.81 -19.11 6.88
N ILE A 3 3.95 -19.04 5.87
CA ILE A 3 3.51 -17.76 5.29
C ILE A 3 2.39 -17.23 6.17
N THR A 4 2.53 -16.00 6.68
CA THR A 4 1.56 -15.38 7.60
C THR A 4 1.01 -14.05 7.08
N GLY A 5 1.50 -13.57 5.95
CA GLY A 5 1.04 -12.32 5.32
C GLY A 5 0.69 -12.50 3.85
N THR A 6 -0.26 -11.68 3.37
CA THR A 6 -0.64 -11.63 1.96
C THR A 6 -0.99 -10.22 1.53
N PHE A 7 -0.87 -9.97 0.22
CA PHE A 7 -1.32 -8.71 -0.38
C PHE A 7 -2.79 -8.80 -0.79
N LEU A 8 -3.48 -7.66 -0.67
CA LEU A 8 -4.79 -7.40 -1.25
C LEU A 8 -4.62 -6.43 -2.42
N ASP A 9 -5.13 -6.79 -3.57
CA ASP A 9 -5.14 -5.92 -4.76
C ASP A 9 -6.56 -5.87 -5.35
N GLU A 10 -7.22 -4.72 -5.25
CA GLU A 10 -8.54 -4.47 -5.80
C GLU A 10 -8.48 -3.55 -7.02
N ILE A 11 -7.31 -2.99 -7.32
CA ILE A 11 -7.17 -1.92 -8.31
C ILE A 11 -6.67 -2.43 -9.66
N SER A 12 -5.88 -3.50 -9.70
CA SER A 12 -5.34 -4.04 -10.94
C SER A 12 -6.45 -4.67 -11.78
N HIS A 13 -6.49 -4.30 -13.05
CA HIS A 13 -7.53 -4.69 -14.00
C HIS A 13 -7.60 -6.19 -14.33
N ASP A 14 -6.57 -6.93 -13.98
CA ASP A 14 -6.42 -8.37 -14.17
C ASP A 14 -6.77 -9.19 -12.92
N ILE A 15 -7.25 -8.54 -11.86
CA ILE A 15 -7.67 -9.22 -10.64
C ILE A 15 -9.14 -9.69 -10.75
N PRO A 16 -9.41 -10.98 -10.50
CA PRO A 16 -10.75 -11.54 -10.74
C PRO A 16 -11.84 -11.06 -9.76
N HIS A 17 -11.47 -10.43 -8.65
CA HIS A 17 -12.39 -10.01 -7.58
C HIS A 17 -12.70 -8.51 -7.53
N GLN A 18 -12.38 -7.77 -8.59
CA GLN A 18 -12.58 -6.31 -8.69
C GLN A 18 -13.99 -5.78 -8.38
N ASN A 19 -15.00 -6.60 -8.38
CA ASN A 19 -16.37 -6.20 -8.09
C ASN A 19 -16.94 -6.90 -6.85
N TRP A 20 -16.08 -7.32 -5.94
CA TRP A 20 -16.52 -7.97 -4.72
C TRP A 20 -17.19 -6.97 -3.78
N GLY A 21 -18.29 -7.43 -3.17
CA GLY A 21 -18.95 -6.73 -2.08
C GLY A 21 -18.46 -7.21 -0.71
N ARG A 22 -19.08 -6.68 0.34
CA ARG A 22 -18.80 -7.04 1.74
C ARG A 22 -18.81 -8.55 2.00
N LYS A 23 -19.76 -9.28 1.39
CA LYS A 23 -19.92 -10.72 1.63
C LYS A 23 -18.72 -11.51 1.12
N GLU A 24 -18.28 -11.22 -0.08
CA GLU A 24 -17.15 -11.88 -0.73
C GLU A 24 -15.84 -11.58 0.01
N TRP A 25 -15.61 -10.32 0.38
CA TRP A 25 -14.45 -9.93 1.19
C TRP A 25 -14.47 -10.57 2.58
N ASP A 26 -15.63 -10.67 3.25
CA ASP A 26 -15.73 -11.34 4.54
C ASP A 26 -15.37 -12.83 4.44
N GLN A 27 -15.79 -13.50 3.38
CA GLN A 27 -15.44 -14.90 3.10
C GLN A 27 -13.94 -15.05 2.83
N ASP A 28 -13.34 -14.12 2.09
CA ASP A 28 -11.91 -14.15 1.78
C ASP A 28 -11.05 -13.94 3.04
N PHE A 29 -11.40 -12.95 3.88
CA PHE A 29 -10.72 -12.75 5.17
C PHE A 29 -10.86 -13.98 6.09
N ALA A 30 -12.03 -14.61 6.13
CA ALA A 30 -12.22 -15.87 6.88
C ALA A 30 -11.33 -16.99 6.33
N ALA A 31 -11.24 -17.13 5.01
CA ALA A 31 -10.39 -18.12 4.36
C ALA A 31 -8.90 -17.89 4.65
N MET A 32 -8.43 -16.64 4.49
CA MET A 32 -7.06 -16.24 4.84
C MET A 32 -6.74 -16.60 6.30
N LYS A 33 -7.62 -16.26 7.23
CA LYS A 33 -7.43 -16.59 8.65
C LYS A 33 -7.35 -18.09 8.89
N SER A 34 -8.19 -18.88 8.21
CA SER A 34 -8.24 -20.34 8.38
C SER A 34 -6.92 -21.05 8.01
N ILE A 35 -6.17 -20.49 7.07
CA ILE A 35 -4.85 -21.00 6.65
C ILE A 35 -3.68 -20.38 7.41
N GLY A 36 -3.98 -19.47 8.36
CA GLY A 36 -3.00 -18.89 9.28
C GLY A 36 -2.38 -17.59 8.80
N ILE A 37 -3.01 -16.87 7.89
CA ILE A 37 -2.66 -15.48 7.58
C ILE A 37 -3.13 -14.60 8.75
N ASP A 38 -2.24 -13.76 9.25
CA ASP A 38 -2.49 -12.81 10.33
C ASP A 38 -2.17 -11.35 9.92
N THR A 39 -1.62 -11.17 8.73
CA THR A 39 -1.24 -9.85 8.21
C THR A 39 -1.76 -9.69 6.78
N VAL A 40 -2.50 -8.63 6.53
CA VAL A 40 -2.99 -8.24 5.21
C VAL A 40 -2.40 -6.90 4.80
N ILE A 41 -1.96 -6.79 3.56
CA ILE A 41 -1.26 -5.63 3.04
C ILE A 41 -2.03 -5.13 1.83
N LEU A 42 -2.66 -3.96 1.93
CA LEU A 42 -3.21 -3.30 0.74
C LEU A 42 -2.06 -2.89 -0.16
N ILE A 43 -1.98 -3.44 -1.37
CA ILE A 43 -0.85 -3.21 -2.26
C ILE A 43 -0.72 -1.72 -2.64
N ARG A 44 -1.85 -1.04 -2.82
CA ARG A 44 -1.94 0.41 -3.06
C ARG A 44 -3.37 0.89 -2.79
N CYS A 45 -3.52 2.07 -2.22
CA CYS A 45 -4.84 2.66 -2.01
C CYS A 45 -5.45 3.26 -3.28
N GLY A 46 -4.67 3.41 -4.32
CA GLY A 46 -5.09 3.91 -5.61
C GLY A 46 -4.00 3.75 -6.66
N HIS A 47 -4.43 3.59 -7.92
CA HIS A 47 -3.57 3.57 -9.09
C HIS A 47 -4.18 4.43 -10.18
N ARG A 48 -3.43 5.43 -10.64
CA ARG A 48 -3.94 6.42 -11.60
C ARG A 48 -5.22 7.07 -11.08
N ARG A 49 -6.37 6.89 -11.76
CA ARG A 49 -7.65 7.49 -11.37
C ARG A 49 -8.55 6.59 -10.50
N PHE A 50 -8.16 5.33 -10.26
CA PHE A 50 -8.93 4.39 -9.44
C PHE A 50 -8.39 4.37 -8.01
N ILE A 51 -9.30 4.50 -7.03
CA ILE A 51 -8.96 4.56 -5.60
C ILE A 51 -9.89 3.64 -4.79
N THR A 52 -9.41 3.15 -3.66
CA THR A 52 -10.10 2.19 -2.79
C THR A 52 -10.88 2.85 -1.65
N TYR A 53 -10.73 4.16 -1.46
CA TYR A 53 -11.46 4.93 -0.45
C TYR A 53 -11.77 6.33 -1.01
N PRO A 54 -12.78 7.05 -0.47
CA PRO A 54 -13.21 8.35 -1.01
C PRO A 54 -12.24 9.49 -0.61
N SER A 55 -11.01 9.44 -1.10
CA SER A 55 -9.99 10.46 -0.86
C SER A 55 -10.40 11.82 -1.41
N LYS A 56 -10.59 12.80 -0.54
CA LYS A 56 -10.88 14.18 -0.94
C LYS A 56 -9.70 14.79 -1.69
N PHE A 57 -8.48 14.48 -1.26
CA PHE A 57 -7.28 14.96 -1.89
C PHE A 57 -7.12 14.42 -3.31
N LEU A 58 -7.18 13.09 -3.49
CA LEU A 58 -6.97 12.45 -4.79
C LEU A 58 -8.08 12.79 -5.80
N MET A 59 -9.35 12.84 -5.36
CA MET A 59 -10.45 13.27 -6.22
C MET A 59 -10.30 14.71 -6.70
N LYS A 60 -9.79 15.61 -5.85
CA LYS A 60 -9.62 17.02 -6.19
C LYS A 60 -8.38 17.33 -7.02
N HIS A 61 -7.25 16.65 -6.73
CA HIS A 61 -5.94 17.05 -7.26
C HIS A 61 -5.37 16.08 -8.30
N GLU A 62 -5.83 14.81 -8.32
CA GLU A 62 -5.42 13.79 -9.29
C GLU A 62 -6.60 13.29 -10.14
N ASP A 63 -7.75 13.96 -10.07
CA ASP A 63 -8.95 13.67 -10.86
C ASP A 63 -9.41 12.21 -10.74
N CYS A 64 -9.26 11.65 -9.52
CA CYS A 64 -9.64 10.27 -9.23
C CYS A 64 -11.16 10.11 -9.14
N TYR A 65 -11.63 8.93 -9.52
CA TYR A 65 -13.05 8.57 -9.40
C TYR A 65 -13.41 8.26 -7.95
N CYS A 66 -14.58 8.72 -7.51
CA CYS A 66 -15.13 8.33 -6.21
C CYS A 66 -15.44 6.83 -6.23
N PRO A 67 -14.90 6.01 -5.32
CA PRO A 67 -15.22 4.59 -5.29
C PRO A 67 -16.66 4.39 -4.77
N PRO A 68 -17.37 3.33 -5.23
CA PRO A 68 -18.72 3.04 -4.76
C PRO A 68 -18.77 2.55 -3.31
N VAL A 69 -17.65 2.04 -2.81
CA VAL A 69 -17.48 1.51 -1.44
C VAL A 69 -16.15 1.99 -0.90
N ASP A 70 -16.12 2.34 0.38
CA ASP A 70 -14.87 2.56 1.12
C ASP A 70 -14.28 1.19 1.51
N LEU A 71 -13.40 0.68 0.65
CA LEU A 71 -12.75 -0.61 0.87
C LEU A 71 -11.71 -0.54 1.99
N VAL A 72 -11.11 0.62 2.25
CA VAL A 72 -10.15 0.78 3.35
C VAL A 72 -10.85 0.59 4.69
N ASP A 73 -12.01 1.24 4.88
CA ASP A 73 -12.82 1.04 6.09
C ASP A 73 -13.29 -0.41 6.23
N LEU A 74 -13.76 -1.00 5.15
CA LEU A 74 -14.18 -2.40 5.11
C LEU A 74 -13.04 -3.36 5.48
N PHE A 75 -11.86 -3.19 4.90
CA PHE A 75 -10.71 -4.06 5.17
C PHE A 75 -10.21 -3.92 6.62
N LEU A 76 -10.22 -2.71 7.16
CA LEU A 76 -9.90 -2.48 8.57
C LEU A 76 -10.93 -3.14 9.50
N GLU A 77 -12.23 -3.04 9.18
CA GLU A 77 -13.30 -3.72 9.94
C GLU A 77 -13.09 -5.24 9.92
N LEU A 78 -12.84 -5.82 8.74
CA LEU A 78 -12.63 -7.26 8.61
C LEU A 78 -11.32 -7.72 9.27
N ALA A 79 -10.25 -6.93 9.18
CA ALA A 79 -9.01 -7.22 9.89
C ALA A 79 -9.24 -7.21 11.41
N GLU A 80 -10.01 -6.27 11.94
CA GLU A 80 -10.40 -6.24 13.37
C GLU A 80 -11.24 -7.46 13.75
N LYS A 81 -12.21 -7.84 12.90
CA LYS A 81 -13.08 -9.00 13.11
C LYS A 81 -12.30 -10.31 13.22
N TYR A 82 -11.30 -10.49 12.36
CA TYR A 82 -10.52 -11.72 12.28
C TYR A 82 -9.20 -11.67 13.07
N GLY A 83 -8.92 -10.57 13.79
CA GLY A 83 -7.69 -10.40 14.56
C GLY A 83 -6.45 -10.43 13.67
N MET A 84 -6.48 -9.67 12.58
CA MET A 84 -5.38 -9.50 11.64
C MET A 84 -4.80 -8.10 11.76
N THR A 85 -3.54 -7.94 11.34
CA THR A 85 -2.86 -6.65 11.19
C THR A 85 -3.01 -6.18 9.75
N PHE A 86 -3.35 -4.89 9.58
CA PHE A 86 -3.50 -4.28 8.27
C PHE A 86 -2.38 -3.27 7.99
N TYR A 87 -1.71 -3.44 6.85
CA TYR A 87 -0.74 -2.47 6.32
C TYR A 87 -1.35 -1.69 5.17
N PHE A 88 -1.30 -0.38 5.27
CA PHE A 88 -1.86 0.50 4.25
C PHE A 88 -0.84 0.82 3.18
N GLY A 89 -1.11 0.43 1.93
CA GLY A 89 -0.32 0.81 0.76
C GLY A 89 -0.70 2.18 0.23
N LEU A 90 0.31 3.02 0.00
CA LEU A 90 0.13 4.38 -0.48
C LEU A 90 -0.39 4.43 -1.91
N TYR A 91 -0.65 5.63 -2.40
CA TYR A 91 -1.09 5.86 -3.76
C TYR A 91 0.05 5.69 -4.76
N ASP A 92 -0.26 5.15 -5.93
CA ASP A 92 0.62 5.04 -7.08
C ASP A 92 0.04 5.87 -8.24
N SER A 93 0.71 6.96 -8.58
CA SER A 93 0.27 7.82 -9.69
C SER A 93 0.33 7.10 -11.05
N GLY A 94 1.13 6.05 -11.18
CA GLY A 94 1.42 5.35 -12.43
C GLY A 94 2.23 6.18 -13.42
N LYS A 95 2.79 7.33 -13.00
CA LYS A 95 3.54 8.21 -13.91
C LYS A 95 4.72 8.94 -13.25
N TYR A 96 4.51 9.69 -12.17
CA TYR A 96 5.52 10.64 -11.68
C TYR A 96 6.83 9.98 -11.26
N TRP A 97 6.77 8.86 -10.54
CA TRP A 97 7.97 8.15 -10.14
C TRP A 97 8.64 7.43 -11.34
N HIS A 98 7.89 7.01 -12.34
CA HIS A 98 8.44 6.50 -13.60
C HIS A 98 9.16 7.60 -14.40
N ASP A 99 8.63 8.82 -14.35
CA ASP A 99 9.20 10.00 -14.99
C ASP A 99 10.33 10.66 -14.18
N HIS A 100 10.76 10.03 -13.07
CA HIS A 100 11.72 10.60 -12.11
C HIS A 100 11.30 11.93 -11.47
N LYS A 101 10.00 12.23 -11.44
CA LYS A 101 9.42 13.40 -10.76
C LYS A 101 9.09 13.07 -9.30
N TYR A 102 10.11 12.67 -8.54
CA TYR A 102 9.95 12.17 -7.18
C TYR A 102 9.36 13.18 -6.21
N GLU A 103 9.64 14.48 -6.40
CA GLU A 103 9.04 15.52 -5.56
C GLU A 103 7.51 15.49 -5.63
N ARG A 104 6.96 15.36 -6.84
CA ARG A 104 5.50 15.29 -7.01
C ARG A 104 4.89 14.03 -6.41
N GLU A 105 5.52 12.89 -6.62
CA GLU A 105 5.09 11.63 -6.02
C GLU A 105 5.13 11.69 -4.49
N MET A 106 6.18 12.30 -3.93
CA MET A 106 6.33 12.52 -2.50
C MET A 106 5.25 13.44 -1.94
N GLU A 107 4.95 14.54 -2.62
CA GLU A 107 3.89 15.47 -2.22
C GLU A 107 2.53 14.79 -2.12
N ILE A 108 2.17 14.00 -3.15
CA ILE A 108 0.92 13.25 -3.18
C ILE A 108 0.91 12.19 -2.06
N SER A 109 1.98 11.43 -1.92
CA SER A 109 2.08 10.37 -0.91
C SER A 109 1.96 10.92 0.52
N ARG A 110 2.53 12.10 0.79
CA ARG A 110 2.40 12.78 2.09
C ARG A 110 0.95 13.21 2.36
N ALA A 111 0.32 13.86 1.39
CA ALA A 111 -1.06 14.31 1.54
C ALA A 111 -2.03 13.14 1.76
N VAL A 112 -1.84 12.04 1.01
CA VAL A 112 -2.60 10.81 1.19
C VAL A 112 -2.36 10.21 2.58
N ALA A 113 -1.11 10.14 3.04
CA ALA A 113 -0.79 9.59 4.36
C ALA A 113 -1.43 10.40 5.50
N GLU A 114 -1.40 11.74 5.41
CA GLU A 114 -2.07 12.62 6.40
C GLU A 114 -3.59 12.41 6.42
N GLU A 115 -4.21 12.37 5.23
CA GLU A 115 -5.66 12.14 5.11
C GLU A 115 -6.05 10.79 5.71
N VAL A 116 -5.34 9.73 5.32
CA VAL A 116 -5.61 8.36 5.80
C VAL A 116 -5.38 8.23 7.29
N TRP A 117 -4.29 8.79 7.81
CA TRP A 117 -4.03 8.75 9.25
C TRP A 117 -5.11 9.49 10.04
N SER A 118 -5.57 10.63 9.54
CA SER A 118 -6.68 11.36 10.15
C SER A 118 -8.01 10.58 10.14
N CYS A 119 -8.28 9.81 9.07
CA CYS A 119 -9.52 9.06 8.94
C CYS A 119 -9.50 7.71 9.65
N TYR A 120 -8.38 6.98 9.57
CA TYR A 120 -8.31 5.56 9.94
C TYR A 120 -7.22 5.23 10.96
N GLY A 121 -6.36 6.18 11.32
CA GLY A 121 -5.20 5.92 12.18
C GLY A 121 -5.54 5.44 13.60
N ASN A 122 -6.78 5.64 14.04
CA ASN A 122 -7.28 5.16 15.33
C ASN A 122 -7.84 3.72 15.27
N ARG A 123 -7.91 3.11 14.09
CA ARG A 123 -8.40 1.74 13.93
C ARG A 123 -7.38 0.75 14.48
N ARG A 124 -7.84 -0.17 15.32
CA ARG A 124 -6.98 -1.14 16.02
C ARG A 124 -6.17 -2.04 15.08
N ALA A 125 -6.74 -2.37 13.92
CA ALA A 125 -6.07 -3.19 12.93
C ALA A 125 -5.01 -2.45 12.11
N PHE A 126 -4.97 -1.10 12.14
CA PHE A 126 -3.99 -0.32 11.38
C PHE A 126 -2.59 -0.50 11.99
N GLY A 127 -1.81 -1.42 11.44
CA GLY A 127 -0.53 -1.85 12.01
C GLY A 127 0.70 -1.32 11.32
N GLY A 128 0.57 -0.70 10.14
CA GLY A 128 1.74 -0.18 9.43
C GLY A 128 1.45 0.42 8.06
N TRP A 129 2.53 0.94 7.45
CA TRP A 129 2.52 1.53 6.13
C TRP A 129 3.26 0.65 5.13
N TYR A 130 2.71 0.48 3.96
CA TYR A 130 3.40 -0.13 2.83
C TYR A 130 3.75 0.95 1.80
N LEU A 131 5.05 1.16 1.59
CA LEU A 131 5.60 2.09 0.59
C LEU A 131 5.63 1.36 -0.75
N ASN A 132 4.60 1.50 -1.52
CA ASN A 132 4.14 0.62 -2.59
C ASN A 132 4.86 0.77 -3.94
N LEU A 133 5.95 1.52 -4.04
CA LEU A 133 6.65 1.66 -5.29
C LEU A 133 7.47 0.39 -5.60
N GLU A 134 7.17 -0.28 -6.69
CA GLU A 134 7.91 -1.45 -7.15
C GLU A 134 9.19 -1.01 -7.86
N VAL A 135 10.24 -0.85 -7.10
CA VAL A 135 11.51 -0.32 -7.59
C VAL A 135 12.54 -1.41 -7.78
N SER A 136 13.45 -1.16 -8.71
CA SER A 136 14.61 -1.99 -8.96
C SER A 136 15.90 -1.18 -8.79
N ARG A 137 17.05 -1.84 -8.88
CA ARG A 137 18.38 -1.21 -8.84
C ARG A 137 18.54 -0.05 -9.83
N SER A 138 17.82 -0.07 -10.95
CA SER A 138 17.89 0.99 -11.96
C SER A 138 17.15 2.28 -11.56
N SER A 139 16.34 2.24 -10.50
CA SER A 139 15.55 3.38 -10.02
C SER A 139 16.41 4.35 -9.22
N LYS A 140 17.14 5.22 -9.91
CA LYS A 140 18.03 6.21 -9.29
C LYS A 140 17.25 7.16 -8.39
N GLY A 141 17.81 7.47 -7.20
CA GLY A 141 17.21 8.42 -6.24
C GLY A 141 16.10 7.84 -5.37
N ILE A 142 15.67 6.60 -5.60
CA ILE A 142 14.55 5.98 -4.92
C ILE A 142 14.80 5.73 -3.43
N ILE A 143 16.05 5.45 -3.05
CA ILE A 143 16.43 5.24 -1.63
C ILE A 143 16.17 6.51 -0.82
N GLY A 144 16.51 7.69 -1.39
CA GLY A 144 16.20 8.98 -0.77
C GLY A 144 14.69 9.16 -0.57
N LEU A 145 13.89 8.85 -1.60
CA LEU A 145 12.44 8.93 -1.53
C LEU A 145 11.89 8.00 -0.44
N TYR A 146 12.31 6.73 -0.39
CA TYR A 146 11.86 5.79 0.65
C TYR A 146 12.22 6.24 2.05
N ARG A 147 13.45 6.73 2.25
CA ARG A 147 13.89 7.27 3.54
C ARG A 147 13.00 8.44 3.96
N ASP A 148 12.80 9.40 3.07
CA ASP A 148 12.09 10.63 3.40
C ASP A 148 10.59 10.37 3.60
N LEU A 149 9.99 9.50 2.78
CA LEU A 149 8.60 9.09 2.93
C LEU A 149 8.40 8.21 4.17
N GLY A 150 9.30 7.26 4.41
CA GLY A 150 9.28 6.41 5.60
C GLY A 150 9.40 7.21 6.90
N ASN A 151 10.30 8.20 6.94
CA ASN A 151 10.43 9.11 8.07
C ASN A 151 9.15 9.95 8.27
N PHE A 152 8.57 10.43 7.18
CA PHE A 152 7.35 11.23 7.24
C PHE A 152 6.17 10.43 7.80
N VAL A 153 5.86 9.24 7.25
CA VAL A 153 4.73 8.44 7.74
C VAL A 153 4.93 8.02 9.20
N LYS A 154 6.15 7.71 9.63
CA LYS A 154 6.47 7.45 11.03
C LYS A 154 6.24 8.67 11.92
N SER A 155 6.58 9.86 11.46
CA SER A 155 6.42 11.09 12.24
C SER A 155 4.96 11.42 12.54
N ILE A 156 4.04 11.14 11.62
CA ILE A 156 2.60 11.40 11.80
C ILE A 156 1.88 10.27 12.55
N SER A 157 2.44 9.06 12.59
CA SER A 157 1.76 7.86 13.08
C SER A 157 2.37 7.23 14.34
N GLY A 158 3.23 7.96 15.06
CA GLY A 158 3.83 7.45 16.29
C GLY A 158 4.81 6.29 16.07
N SER A 159 5.50 6.29 14.93
CA SER A 159 6.56 5.32 14.59
C SER A 159 6.07 3.88 14.35
N ILE A 160 4.83 3.70 13.87
CA ILE A 160 4.39 2.36 13.44
C ILE A 160 5.25 1.85 12.26
N PRO A 161 5.35 0.52 12.06
CA PRO A 161 6.23 -0.07 11.06
C PRO A 161 5.98 0.42 9.63
N THR A 162 7.05 0.44 8.85
CA THR A 162 6.99 0.62 7.39
C THR A 162 7.50 -0.64 6.69
N MET A 163 6.92 -0.96 5.54
CA MET A 163 7.26 -2.12 4.72
C MET A 163 7.52 -1.67 3.28
N ILE A 164 8.45 -2.31 2.60
CA ILE A 164 8.71 -2.20 1.17
C ILE A 164 8.82 -3.60 0.56
N SER A 165 8.54 -3.74 -0.74
CA SER A 165 8.82 -4.96 -1.49
C SER A 165 9.58 -4.61 -2.78
N PRO A 166 10.92 -4.55 -2.73
CA PRO A 166 11.72 -4.24 -3.90
C PRO A 166 11.62 -5.35 -4.95
N TYR A 167 11.57 -4.96 -6.22
CA TYR A 167 11.52 -5.88 -7.33
C TYR A 167 12.87 -6.55 -7.55
N ILE A 168 12.92 -7.87 -7.37
CA ILE A 168 14.11 -8.69 -7.59
C ILE A 168 13.85 -9.57 -8.82
N ASN A 169 14.62 -9.36 -9.88
CA ASN A 169 14.54 -10.18 -11.08
C ASN A 169 15.92 -10.77 -11.41
N GLY A 170 16.08 -12.09 -11.19
CA GLY A 170 17.33 -12.79 -11.41
C GLY A 170 17.82 -12.80 -12.86
N ILE A 171 16.94 -12.56 -13.84
CA ILE A 171 17.33 -12.42 -15.26
C ILE A 171 17.80 -11.00 -15.57
N LYS A 172 17.10 -9.99 -15.05
CA LYS A 172 17.43 -8.57 -15.27
C LYS A 172 18.49 -8.04 -14.30
N GLN A 173 18.65 -8.70 -13.16
CA GLN A 173 19.58 -8.32 -12.09
C GLN A 173 20.28 -9.57 -11.54
N PRO A 174 21.17 -10.20 -12.33
CA PRO A 174 21.84 -11.44 -11.93
C PRO A 174 22.88 -11.25 -10.82
N ASP A 175 23.24 -10.00 -10.49
CA ASP A 175 24.21 -9.70 -9.46
C ASP A 175 23.55 -9.75 -8.06
N PRO A 176 23.91 -10.74 -7.20
CA PRO A 176 23.35 -10.89 -5.85
C PRO A 176 23.66 -9.71 -4.92
N TRP A 177 24.70 -8.92 -5.19
CA TRP A 177 25.04 -7.71 -4.44
C TRP A 177 24.10 -6.53 -4.70
N SER A 178 23.25 -6.63 -5.72
CA SER A 178 22.26 -5.59 -6.05
C SER A 178 21.16 -5.43 -4.99
N THR A 179 20.95 -6.45 -4.17
CA THR A 179 19.96 -6.42 -3.07
C THR A 179 20.50 -5.79 -1.80
N THR A 180 21.80 -5.88 -1.55
CA THR A 180 22.45 -5.30 -0.35
C THR A 180 22.39 -3.78 -0.34
N MET A 181 22.38 -3.14 -1.51
CA MET A 181 22.29 -1.68 -1.62
C MET A 181 20.90 -1.10 -1.30
N LEU A 182 19.89 -1.94 -1.12
CA LEU A 182 18.55 -1.51 -0.68
C LEU A 182 18.38 -1.65 0.84
N CYS A 183 19.34 -2.27 1.52
CA CYS A 183 19.32 -2.52 2.96
C CYS A 183 20.20 -1.55 3.77
N ASP A 184 21.10 -0.81 3.11
CA ASP A 184 21.95 0.23 3.69
C ASP A 184 21.30 1.61 3.53
#